data_7c9f6993d1f3beb5ad8e7fbf40e18114
#
_entry.id   7c9f6993d1f3beb5ad8e7fbf40e18114
#
_cell.length_a   1.000
_cell.length_b   1.000
_cell.length_c   1.000
_cell.angle_alpha   90.00
_cell.angle_beta   90.00
_cell.angle_gamma   90.00
#
_symmetry.space_group_name_H-M   'P 1'
#
loop_
_entity.id
_entity.type
_entity.pdbx_description
1 polymer ?
#
loop_
_entity_poly.entity_id
_entity_poly.type
_entity_poly.pdbx_seq_one_letter_code
_entity_poly.pdbx_strand_id
1 'polypeptide(L)'
;VNILKAGFDNGWIDIYENKGKRSGAYSCGAYIHPYVLLNYHNDLDSEFTLAHEMGHAMHSYLSNTHQKPLYAGYRIFVAEVASTCNEALLMQYLLKNTTDSKERAVLINHFLEQFKGTLYRQTMFAEFELEINERAAKGESLTASALCDIYRKLNEDYFGPDMEIDDNIALEWA
;
A
#
# COMPACT_ATOMS: atom_id res chain seq x y z
N VAL A 1 3.78 -4.52 21.12
CA VAL A 1 5.19 -4.85 21.28
C VAL A 1 5.39 -6.37 21.33
N ASN A 2 4.72 -7.13 22.22
CA ASN A 2 4.95 -8.57 22.36
C ASN A 2 4.61 -9.38 21.11
N ILE A 3 3.52 -9.07 20.42
CA ILE A 3 3.12 -9.73 19.17
C ILE A 3 4.12 -9.46 18.06
N LEU A 4 4.56 -8.21 17.91
CA LEU A 4 5.59 -7.82 16.95
C LEU A 4 6.89 -8.60 17.18
N LYS A 5 7.35 -8.66 18.43
CA LYS A 5 8.53 -9.42 18.80
C LYS A 5 8.37 -10.91 18.51
N ALA A 6 7.20 -11.48 18.81
CA ALA A 6 6.90 -12.88 18.48
C ALA A 6 6.98 -13.14 16.96
N GLY A 7 6.56 -12.20 16.13
CA GLY A 7 6.67 -12.29 14.67
C GLY A 7 8.11 -12.40 14.19
N PHE A 8 9.00 -11.60 14.75
CA PHE A 8 10.44 -11.67 14.44
C PHE A 8 11.09 -12.96 14.98
N ASP A 9 10.79 -13.32 16.22
CA ASP A 9 11.45 -14.43 16.90
C ASP A 9 11.00 -15.82 16.41
N ASN A 10 9.78 -15.94 15.86
CA ASN A 10 9.16 -17.22 15.49
C ASN A 10 9.01 -17.44 13.98
N GLY A 11 9.71 -16.66 13.15
CA GLY A 11 9.78 -16.93 11.72
C GLY A 11 8.48 -16.68 10.95
N TRP A 12 7.68 -15.67 11.35
CA TRP A 12 6.47 -15.30 10.62
C TRP A 12 6.77 -14.60 9.30
N ILE A 13 8.02 -14.13 9.10
CA ILE A 13 8.40 -13.23 8.03
C ILE A 13 9.36 -13.94 7.07
N ASP A 14 8.97 -14.07 5.81
CA ASP A 14 9.85 -14.43 4.70
C ASP A 14 10.40 -13.15 4.08
N ILE A 15 11.69 -12.86 4.38
CA ILE A 15 12.25 -11.51 4.27
C ILE A 15 12.77 -11.20 2.86
N TYR A 16 13.63 -12.07 2.32
CA TYR A 16 14.44 -11.73 1.15
C TYR A 16 13.87 -12.26 -0.15
N GLU A 17 14.22 -11.56 -1.25
CA GLU A 17 13.97 -12.02 -2.60
C GLU A 17 14.56 -13.42 -2.85
N ASN A 18 13.83 -14.25 -3.60
CA ASN A 18 14.25 -15.58 -3.96
C ASN A 18 13.69 -15.99 -5.33
N LYS A 19 14.36 -16.93 -6.02
CA LYS A 19 13.92 -17.44 -7.31
C LYS A 19 12.52 -18.08 -7.22
N GLY A 20 11.60 -17.56 -8.03
CA GLY A 20 10.22 -18.02 -8.05
C GLY A 20 9.30 -17.39 -7.00
N LYS A 21 9.82 -16.54 -6.12
CA LYS A 21 9.04 -15.74 -5.19
C LYS A 21 8.34 -14.59 -5.94
N ARG A 22 7.09 -14.31 -5.60
CA ARG A 22 6.35 -13.18 -6.19
C ARG A 22 6.95 -11.86 -5.70
N SER A 23 6.94 -10.85 -6.56
CA SER A 23 7.30 -9.48 -6.20
C SER A 23 6.27 -8.85 -5.25
N GLY A 24 6.64 -7.72 -4.64
CA GLY A 24 5.80 -7.00 -3.68
C GLY A 24 5.87 -7.57 -2.28
N ALA A 25 4.88 -7.25 -1.46
CA ALA A 25 4.75 -7.72 -0.09
C ALA A 25 3.28 -8.05 0.21
N TYR A 26 3.04 -8.91 1.18
CA TYR A 26 1.70 -9.13 1.71
C TYR A 26 1.73 -9.77 3.10
N SER A 27 0.65 -9.58 3.86
CA SER A 27 0.38 -10.30 5.09
C SER A 27 -0.82 -11.21 4.91
N CYS A 28 -0.71 -12.45 5.38
CA CYS A 28 -1.79 -13.43 5.38
C CYS A 28 -2.11 -13.84 6.81
N GLY A 29 -3.32 -13.52 7.28
CA GLY A 29 -3.79 -13.92 8.59
C GLY A 29 -4.22 -15.40 8.61
N ALA A 30 -3.48 -16.23 9.33
CA ALA A 30 -3.85 -17.61 9.60
C ALA A 30 -4.09 -17.82 11.10
N TYR A 31 -4.84 -18.88 11.46
CA TYR A 31 -5.19 -19.14 12.87
C TYR A 31 -3.99 -19.49 13.75
N ILE A 32 -2.97 -20.14 13.20
CA ILE A 32 -1.77 -20.52 13.94
C ILE A 32 -0.96 -19.28 14.28
N HIS A 33 -0.62 -18.51 13.27
CA HIS A 33 -0.01 -17.19 13.32
C HIS A 33 -0.10 -16.54 11.93
N PRO A 34 0.01 -15.21 11.82
CA PRO A 34 0.13 -14.55 10.53
C PRO A 34 1.42 -14.94 9.80
N TYR A 35 1.38 -14.87 8.48
CA TYR A 35 2.55 -15.00 7.61
C TYR A 35 2.75 -13.70 6.85
N VAL A 36 3.98 -13.22 6.81
CA VAL A 36 4.37 -12.00 6.09
C VAL A 36 5.40 -12.36 5.04
N LEU A 37 5.16 -11.95 3.79
CA LEU A 37 6.10 -12.08 2.69
C LEU A 37 6.62 -10.70 2.33
N LEU A 38 7.94 -10.56 2.24
CA LEU A 38 8.62 -9.35 1.81
C LEU A 38 9.61 -9.66 0.70
N ASN A 39 10.03 -8.64 -0.03
CA ASN A 39 11.23 -8.61 -0.85
C ASN A 39 12.07 -7.43 -0.36
N TYR A 40 12.80 -7.63 0.73
CA TYR A 40 13.45 -6.57 1.50
C TYR A 40 14.81 -6.19 0.90
N HIS A 41 14.99 -4.91 0.53
CA HIS A 41 16.17 -4.38 -0.16
C HIS A 41 17.09 -3.49 0.70
N ASN A 42 16.84 -3.39 2.01
CA ASN A 42 17.60 -2.54 2.94
C ASN A 42 17.52 -1.04 2.61
N ASP A 43 16.39 -0.58 2.15
CA ASP A 43 16.07 0.81 1.90
C ASP A 43 14.88 1.29 2.75
N LEU A 44 14.61 2.58 2.72
CA LEU A 44 13.54 3.20 3.51
C LEU A 44 12.16 2.64 3.14
N ASP A 45 11.93 2.39 1.86
CA ASP A 45 10.66 1.84 1.37
C ASP A 45 10.40 0.44 1.94
N SER A 46 11.42 -0.41 1.95
CA SER A 46 11.35 -1.75 2.53
C SER A 46 11.10 -1.72 4.04
N GLU A 47 11.63 -0.72 4.77
CA GLU A 47 11.39 -0.55 6.20
C GLU A 47 9.92 -0.17 6.47
N PHE A 48 9.35 0.74 5.69
CA PHE A 48 7.93 1.09 5.78
C PHE A 48 7.02 -0.03 5.32
N THR A 49 7.40 -0.77 4.28
CA THR A 49 6.68 -1.98 3.84
C THR A 49 6.64 -3.03 4.95
N LEU A 50 7.75 -3.28 5.64
CA LEU A 50 7.78 -4.16 6.80
C LEU A 50 6.84 -3.68 7.91
N ALA A 51 6.85 -2.38 8.22
CA ALA A 51 5.96 -1.79 9.22
C ALA A 51 4.49 -1.95 8.82
N HIS A 52 4.15 -1.74 7.55
CA HIS A 52 2.83 -1.93 6.97
C HIS A 52 2.33 -3.38 7.15
N GLU A 53 3.09 -4.34 6.64
CA GLU A 53 2.70 -5.75 6.67
C GLU A 53 2.62 -6.31 8.09
N MET A 54 3.49 -5.84 9.00
CA MET A 54 3.40 -6.19 10.41
C MET A 54 2.19 -5.54 11.09
N GLY A 55 1.71 -4.39 10.62
CA GLY A 55 0.44 -3.80 11.03
C GLY A 55 -0.73 -4.74 10.73
N HIS A 56 -0.81 -5.25 9.52
CA HIS A 56 -1.79 -6.28 9.13
C HIS A 56 -1.64 -7.57 9.94
N ALA A 57 -0.41 -8.04 10.13
CA ALA A 57 -0.15 -9.26 10.90
C ALA A 57 -0.65 -9.14 12.34
N MET A 58 -0.36 -8.03 13.02
CA MET A 58 -0.85 -7.77 14.38
C MET A 58 -2.37 -7.68 14.44
N HIS A 59 -3.00 -7.02 13.47
CA HIS A 59 -4.45 -6.91 13.37
C HIS A 59 -5.08 -8.30 13.21
N SER A 60 -4.61 -9.10 12.25
CA SER A 60 -5.10 -10.46 12.03
C SER A 60 -4.91 -11.36 13.25
N TYR A 61 -3.75 -11.28 13.91
CA TYR A 61 -3.49 -12.02 15.13
C TYR A 61 -4.48 -11.68 16.25
N LEU A 62 -4.71 -10.39 16.47
CA LEU A 62 -5.65 -9.93 17.50
C LEU A 62 -7.10 -10.30 17.15
N SER A 63 -7.50 -10.16 15.88
CA SER A 63 -8.82 -10.56 15.43
C SER A 63 -9.04 -12.07 15.65
N ASN A 64 -8.10 -12.92 15.24
CA ASN A 64 -8.19 -14.37 15.37
C ASN A 64 -8.19 -14.83 16.83
N THR A 65 -7.52 -14.10 17.72
CA THR A 65 -7.45 -14.48 19.16
C THR A 65 -8.66 -14.00 19.97
N HIS A 66 -9.33 -12.94 19.55
CA HIS A 66 -10.43 -12.31 20.30
C HIS A 66 -11.82 -12.56 19.69
N GLN A 67 -11.89 -12.95 18.42
CA GLN A 67 -13.14 -13.22 17.73
C GLN A 67 -13.33 -14.73 17.49
N LYS A 68 -14.59 -15.16 17.38
CA LYS A 68 -14.88 -16.50 16.87
C LYS A 68 -14.48 -16.60 15.40
N PRO A 69 -14.06 -17.80 14.90
CA PRO A 69 -13.61 -17.98 13.53
C PRO A 69 -14.52 -17.38 12.47
N LEU A 70 -15.85 -17.48 12.66
CA LEU A 70 -16.85 -16.94 11.75
C LEU A 70 -16.82 -15.40 11.66
N TYR A 71 -16.32 -14.71 12.67
CA TYR A 71 -16.30 -13.24 12.79
C TYR A 71 -14.89 -12.65 12.79
N ALA A 72 -13.87 -13.45 12.65
CA ALA A 72 -12.48 -12.98 12.68
C ALA A 72 -12.05 -12.26 11.39
N GLY A 73 -12.74 -12.53 10.26
CA GLY A 73 -12.51 -11.81 9.02
C GLY A 73 -12.99 -10.35 9.10
N TYR A 74 -12.24 -9.43 8.51
CA TYR A 74 -12.53 -8.00 8.51
C TYR A 74 -12.49 -7.42 7.08
N ARG A 75 -13.12 -6.26 6.91
CA ARG A 75 -13.19 -5.57 5.61
C ARG A 75 -11.89 -4.84 5.32
N ILE A 76 -11.56 -4.71 4.03
CA ILE A 76 -10.34 -4.04 3.55
C ILE A 76 -10.18 -2.62 4.11
N PHE A 77 -11.28 -1.88 4.27
CA PHE A 77 -11.27 -0.54 4.83
C PHE A 77 -10.60 -0.47 6.22
N VAL A 78 -10.92 -1.41 7.11
CA VAL A 78 -10.30 -1.43 8.45
C VAL A 78 -8.94 -2.12 8.46
N ALA A 79 -8.63 -2.94 7.46
CA ALA A 79 -7.32 -3.56 7.30
C ALA A 79 -6.23 -2.49 7.19
N GLU A 80 -6.42 -1.54 6.29
CA GLU A 80 -5.45 -0.47 6.02
C GLU A 80 -5.33 0.55 7.18
N VAL A 81 -6.31 0.65 8.05
CA VAL A 81 -6.17 1.46 9.28
C VAL A 81 -5.05 0.92 10.17
N ALA A 82 -4.92 -0.40 10.30
CA ALA A 82 -3.89 -1.01 11.13
C ALA A 82 -2.50 -0.85 10.51
N SER A 83 -2.35 -1.07 9.20
CA SER A 83 -1.09 -0.95 8.48
C SER A 83 -0.58 0.50 8.46
N THR A 84 -1.42 1.43 8.03
CA THR A 84 -1.05 2.85 7.92
C THR A 84 -0.82 3.51 9.28
N CYS A 85 -1.54 3.09 10.34
CA CYS A 85 -1.26 3.53 11.70
C CYS A 85 0.15 3.10 12.14
N ASN A 86 0.56 1.88 11.82
CA ASN A 86 1.88 1.37 12.16
C ASN A 86 2.99 2.12 11.41
N GLU A 87 2.80 2.41 10.12
CA GLU A 87 3.69 3.29 9.35
C GLU A 87 3.79 4.69 9.96
N ALA A 88 2.67 5.30 10.35
CA ALA A 88 2.64 6.62 10.97
C ALA A 88 3.41 6.65 12.30
N LEU A 89 3.33 5.59 13.11
CA LEU A 89 4.10 5.45 14.35
C LEU A 89 5.60 5.35 14.06
N LEU A 90 6.00 4.58 13.05
CA LEU A 90 7.39 4.50 12.61
C LEU A 90 7.89 5.87 12.12
N MET A 91 7.14 6.54 11.27
CA MET A 91 7.49 7.88 10.78
C MET A 91 7.70 8.88 11.92
N GLN A 92 6.79 8.91 12.90
CA GLN A 92 6.93 9.79 14.06
C GLN A 92 8.19 9.47 14.88
N TYR A 93 8.48 8.18 15.05
CA TYR A 93 9.68 7.75 15.75
C TYR A 93 10.95 8.18 15.02
N LEU A 94 11.04 7.96 13.71
CA LEU A 94 12.18 8.34 12.89
C LEU A 94 12.39 9.86 12.91
N LEU A 95 11.33 10.65 12.68
CA LEU A 95 11.41 12.12 12.70
C LEU A 95 11.82 12.68 14.09
N LYS A 96 11.44 12.01 15.17
CA LYS A 96 11.83 12.42 16.53
C LYS A 96 13.31 12.15 16.81
N ASN A 97 13.86 11.09 16.23
CA ASN A 97 15.23 10.65 16.51
C ASN A 97 16.26 11.11 15.45
N THR A 98 15.81 11.65 14.32
CA THR A 98 16.67 12.17 13.26
C THR A 98 16.86 13.69 13.42
N THR A 99 18.10 14.15 13.58
CA THR A 99 18.46 15.57 13.75
C THR A 99 19.03 16.20 12.49
N ASP A 100 19.62 15.39 11.58
CA ASP A 100 20.15 15.89 10.31
C ASP A 100 19.03 16.40 9.41
N SER A 101 19.21 17.58 8.84
CA SER A 101 18.19 18.26 8.04
C SER A 101 17.92 17.56 6.69
N LYS A 102 18.95 16.93 6.10
CA LYS A 102 18.79 16.20 4.83
C LYS A 102 18.07 14.89 5.04
N GLU A 103 18.43 14.14 6.06
CA GLU A 103 17.71 12.90 6.43
C GLU A 103 16.26 13.20 6.77
N ARG A 104 16.00 14.27 7.53
CA ARG A 104 14.63 14.71 7.81
C ARG A 104 13.84 15.06 6.55
N ALA A 105 14.47 15.72 5.58
CA ALA A 105 13.85 16.04 4.31
C ALA A 105 13.47 14.77 3.53
N VAL A 106 14.33 13.75 3.52
CA VAL A 106 14.03 12.44 2.91
C VAL A 106 12.82 11.79 3.58
N LEU A 107 12.76 11.75 4.91
CA LEU A 107 11.63 11.20 5.66
C LEU A 107 10.33 11.95 5.36
N ILE A 108 10.36 13.28 5.35
CA ILE A 108 9.19 14.10 5.04
C ILE A 108 8.73 13.86 3.58
N ASN A 109 9.66 13.80 2.64
CA ASN A 109 9.34 13.51 1.25
C ASN A 109 8.70 12.12 1.10
N HIS A 110 9.25 11.10 1.75
CA HIS A 110 8.65 9.76 1.77
C HIS A 110 7.21 9.79 2.31
N PHE A 111 6.98 10.53 3.38
CA PHE A 111 5.63 10.70 3.96
C PHE A 111 4.65 11.39 2.98
N LEU A 112 5.11 12.42 2.27
CA LEU A 112 4.29 13.10 1.25
C LEU A 112 3.99 12.17 0.06
N GLU A 113 4.98 11.37 -0.39
CA GLU A 113 4.77 10.37 -1.45
C GLU A 113 3.78 9.28 -1.03
N GLN A 114 3.73 8.89 0.23
CA GLN A 114 2.70 7.97 0.74
C GLN A 114 1.29 8.56 0.59
N PHE A 115 1.10 9.85 0.91
CA PHE A 115 -0.18 10.52 0.70
C PHE A 115 -0.57 10.57 -0.78
N LYS A 116 0.38 10.89 -1.64
CA LYS A 116 0.17 10.90 -3.09
C LYS A 116 -0.21 9.51 -3.61
N GLY A 117 0.53 8.47 -3.24
CA GLY A 117 0.31 7.10 -3.71
C GLY A 117 -0.96 6.47 -3.13
N THR A 118 -1.32 6.80 -1.91
CA THR A 118 -2.42 6.15 -1.19
C THR A 118 -3.74 6.92 -1.34
N LEU A 119 -3.74 8.24 -1.17
CA LEU A 119 -4.97 9.04 -1.22
C LEU A 119 -5.28 9.49 -2.66
N TYR A 120 -4.38 10.25 -3.27
CA TYR A 120 -4.64 10.83 -4.59
C TYR A 120 -4.72 9.77 -5.68
N ARG A 121 -3.73 8.90 -5.76
CA ARG A 121 -3.67 7.86 -6.78
C ARG A 121 -4.81 6.85 -6.66
N GLN A 122 -5.18 6.42 -5.46
CA GLN A 122 -6.28 5.49 -5.26
C GLN A 122 -7.64 6.12 -5.60
N THR A 123 -7.81 7.42 -5.33
CA THR A 123 -9.01 8.16 -5.75
C THR A 123 -9.07 8.27 -7.27
N MET A 124 -7.97 8.56 -7.93
CA MET A 124 -7.87 8.59 -9.40
C MET A 124 -8.26 7.24 -10.02
N PHE A 125 -7.82 6.13 -9.43
CA PHE A 125 -8.23 4.79 -9.90
C PHE A 125 -9.72 4.56 -9.74
N ALA A 126 -10.31 4.99 -8.61
CA ALA A 126 -11.75 4.88 -8.39
C ALA A 126 -12.55 5.73 -9.38
N GLU A 127 -12.08 6.93 -9.72
CA GLU A 127 -12.70 7.77 -10.77
C GLU A 127 -12.60 7.13 -12.16
N PHE A 128 -11.44 6.55 -12.49
CA PHE A 128 -11.30 5.79 -13.73
C PHE A 128 -12.30 4.63 -13.81
N GLU A 129 -12.39 3.83 -12.75
CA GLU A 129 -13.36 2.73 -12.68
C GLU A 129 -14.81 3.22 -12.80
N LEU A 130 -15.15 4.31 -12.14
CA LEU A 130 -16.48 4.90 -12.24
C LEU A 130 -16.81 5.31 -13.67
N GLU A 131 -15.93 6.09 -14.30
CA GLU A 131 -16.11 6.60 -15.66
C GLU A 131 -16.30 5.47 -16.69
N ILE A 132 -15.45 4.44 -16.64
CA ILE A 132 -15.57 3.31 -17.59
C ILE A 132 -16.85 2.50 -17.35
N ASN A 133 -17.26 2.30 -16.10
CA ASN A 133 -18.50 1.61 -15.79
C ASN A 133 -19.74 2.40 -16.22
N GLU A 134 -19.75 3.73 -16.04
CA GLU A 134 -20.84 4.58 -16.50
C GLU A 134 -20.96 4.60 -18.04
N ARG A 135 -19.85 4.66 -18.76
CA ARG A 135 -19.84 4.57 -20.23
C ARG A 135 -20.32 3.21 -20.70
N ALA A 136 -19.87 2.11 -20.09
CA ALA A 136 -20.35 0.79 -20.39
C ALA A 136 -21.87 0.66 -20.16
N ALA A 137 -22.39 1.20 -19.07
CA ALA A 137 -23.82 1.19 -18.76
C ALA A 137 -24.66 1.99 -19.78
N LYS A 138 -24.07 3.01 -20.39
CA LYS A 138 -24.68 3.78 -21.49
C LYS A 138 -24.57 3.08 -22.86
N GLY A 139 -23.88 1.93 -22.95
CA GLY A 139 -23.64 1.18 -24.19
C GLY A 139 -22.52 1.78 -25.06
N GLU A 140 -21.66 2.63 -24.52
CA GLU A 140 -20.52 3.18 -25.24
C GLU A 140 -19.42 2.11 -25.44
N SER A 141 -18.70 2.20 -26.55
CA SER A 141 -17.59 1.27 -26.83
C SER A 141 -16.33 1.68 -26.07
N LEU A 142 -15.87 0.80 -25.19
CA LEU A 142 -14.61 0.98 -24.44
C LEU A 142 -13.44 0.41 -25.26
N THR A 143 -12.94 1.20 -26.21
CA THR A 143 -11.73 0.84 -26.96
C THR A 143 -10.48 1.15 -26.14
N ALA A 144 -9.35 0.52 -26.47
CA ALA A 144 -8.07 0.81 -25.82
C ALA A 144 -7.71 2.31 -25.90
N SER A 145 -7.96 2.96 -27.06
CA SER A 145 -7.74 4.39 -27.21
C SER A 145 -8.60 5.22 -26.24
N ALA A 146 -9.91 4.91 -26.14
CA ALA A 146 -10.81 5.61 -25.22
C ALA A 146 -10.38 5.46 -23.76
N LEU A 147 -9.92 4.27 -23.35
CA LEU A 147 -9.40 4.03 -22.00
C LEU A 147 -8.10 4.80 -21.74
N CYS A 148 -7.18 4.84 -22.70
CA CYS A 148 -5.95 5.62 -22.61
C CYS A 148 -6.25 7.13 -22.49
N ASP A 149 -7.22 7.65 -23.24
CA ASP A 149 -7.58 9.06 -23.20
C ASP A 149 -8.17 9.46 -21.84
N ILE A 150 -9.05 8.62 -21.27
CA ILE A 150 -9.62 8.83 -19.94
C ILE A 150 -8.51 8.81 -18.88
N TYR A 151 -7.64 7.79 -18.92
CA TYR A 151 -6.60 7.62 -17.92
C TYR A 151 -5.55 8.73 -17.99
N ARG A 152 -5.15 9.16 -19.20
CA ARG A 152 -4.26 10.31 -19.41
C ARG A 152 -4.86 11.57 -18.80
N LYS A 153 -6.13 11.86 -19.13
CA LYS A 153 -6.80 13.06 -18.62
C LYS A 153 -6.86 13.08 -17.10
N LEU A 154 -7.16 11.97 -16.46
CA LEU A 154 -7.13 11.87 -15.00
C LEU A 154 -5.74 12.14 -14.43
N ASN A 155 -4.67 11.62 -15.04
CA ASN A 155 -3.31 11.95 -14.63
C ASN A 155 -3.02 13.44 -14.75
N GLU A 156 -3.39 14.09 -15.85
CA GLU A 156 -3.24 15.54 -16.04
C GLU A 156 -3.99 16.34 -14.96
N ASP A 157 -5.23 15.95 -14.65
CA ASP A 157 -6.07 16.63 -13.67
C ASP A 157 -5.53 16.46 -12.23
N TYR A 158 -5.00 15.27 -11.87
CA TYR A 158 -4.49 14.97 -10.51
C TYR A 158 -3.08 15.48 -10.26
N PHE A 159 -2.20 15.48 -11.26
CA PHE A 159 -0.82 15.93 -11.11
C PHE A 159 -0.63 17.41 -11.46
N GLY A 160 -1.57 17.99 -12.19
CA GLY A 160 -1.58 19.42 -12.53
C GLY A 160 -0.66 19.81 -13.69
N PRO A 161 -0.70 21.10 -14.07
CA PRO A 161 -0.07 21.59 -15.31
C PRO A 161 1.47 21.65 -15.26
N ASP A 162 2.06 21.56 -14.08
CA ASP A 162 3.52 21.62 -13.92
C ASP A 162 4.18 20.25 -14.05
N MET A 163 3.40 19.19 -14.22
CA MET A 163 3.88 17.83 -14.41
C MET A 163 3.91 17.46 -15.89
N GLU A 164 5.06 17.02 -16.37
CA GLU A 164 5.18 16.40 -17.70
C GLU A 164 4.65 14.96 -17.62
N ILE A 165 3.57 14.71 -18.34
CA ILE A 165 2.91 13.39 -18.36
C ILE A 165 3.51 12.56 -19.50
N ASP A 166 4.16 11.46 -19.14
CA ASP A 166 4.72 10.49 -20.08
C ASP A 166 3.61 9.75 -20.84
N ASP A 167 3.84 9.44 -22.12
CA ASP A 167 2.84 8.74 -22.95
C ASP A 167 2.55 7.33 -22.45
N ASN A 168 3.51 6.68 -21.79
CA ASN A 168 3.33 5.31 -21.26
C ASN A 168 2.38 5.25 -20.07
N ILE A 169 2.21 6.34 -19.32
CA ILE A 169 1.29 6.37 -18.18
C ILE A 169 -0.14 6.08 -18.61
N ALA A 170 -0.51 6.46 -19.84
CA ALA A 170 -1.83 6.21 -20.39
C ALA A 170 -2.14 4.71 -20.57
N LEU A 171 -1.13 3.83 -20.48
CA LEU A 171 -1.25 2.38 -20.61
C LEU A 171 -1.25 1.64 -19.26
N GLU A 172 -1.08 2.34 -18.15
CA GLU A 172 -0.94 1.73 -16.81
C GLU A 172 -2.20 0.95 -16.36
N TRP A 173 -3.35 1.27 -16.90
CA TRP A 173 -4.61 0.56 -16.62
C TRP A 173 -4.67 -0.86 -17.22
N ALA A 174 -3.80 -1.26 -18.16
CA ALA A 174 -3.85 -2.48 -18.97
C ALA A 174 -3.34 -3.77 -18.22
#